data_824156b11758bc838200b2c8f0c3e66a
#
_entry.id   824156b11758bc838200b2c8f0c3e66a
#
_cell.length_a   1.000
_cell.length_b   1.000
_cell.length_c   1.000
_cell.angle_alpha   90.00
_cell.angle_beta   90.00
_cell.angle_gamma   90.00
#
_symmetry.space_group_name_H-M   'P 1'
#
loop_
_entity.id
_entity.type
_entity.pdbx_description
1 polymer ?
#
loop_
_entity_poly.entity_id
_entity_poly.type
_entity_poly.pdbx_seq_one_letter_code
_entity_poly.pdbx_strand_id
1 'polypeptide(L)'
;MTIIITGTSTGIGFTLAEYFGKKGNRVYGLSRKNVESQYFKTIPTDITDNLQVQAAISEILKTETRIDLLINNAGMGMVGAVEDSTK
;
A
#
# COMPACT_ATOMS: atom_id res chain seq x y z
N MET A 1 -8.74 2.05 -9.52
CA MET A 1 -7.65 2.88 -8.98
C MET A 1 -6.52 1.99 -8.51
N THR A 2 -5.34 2.54 -8.50
CA THR A 2 -4.18 1.89 -7.90
C THR A 2 -3.92 2.53 -6.56
N ILE A 3 -3.94 1.72 -5.52
CA ILE A 3 -3.88 2.20 -4.13
C ILE A 3 -2.73 1.51 -3.41
N ILE A 4 -1.95 2.30 -2.69
CA ILE A 4 -0.90 1.76 -1.82
C ILE A 4 -1.30 2.04 -0.38
N ILE A 5 -1.22 1.01 0.46
CA ILE A 5 -1.53 1.14 1.88
C ILE A 5 -0.35 0.61 2.67
N THR A 6 0.13 1.40 3.63
CA THR A 6 1.22 0.94 4.49
C THR A 6 0.65 0.29 5.74
N GLY A 7 1.40 -0.65 6.30
CA GLY A 7 1.00 -1.29 7.54
C GLY A 7 -0.16 -2.25 7.38
N THR A 8 -0.10 -3.09 6.34
CA THR A 8 -1.22 -3.96 5.99
C THR A 8 -1.15 -5.35 6.61
N SER A 9 -0.17 -5.61 7.46
CA SER A 9 -0.03 -6.97 7.99
C SER A 9 -1.11 -7.31 9.02
N THR A 10 -1.66 -6.33 9.71
CA THR A 10 -2.68 -6.58 10.71
C THR A 10 -3.61 -5.38 10.81
N GLY A 11 -4.74 -5.59 11.49
CA GLY A 11 -5.61 -4.51 11.94
C GLY A 11 -6.26 -3.73 10.82
N ILE A 12 -6.29 -2.42 11.03
CA ILE A 12 -7.01 -1.52 10.13
C ILE A 12 -6.42 -1.55 8.74
N GLY A 13 -5.10 -1.62 8.63
CA GLY A 13 -4.45 -1.64 7.32
C GLY A 13 -4.86 -2.84 6.49
N PHE A 14 -4.89 -4.01 7.11
CA PHE A 14 -5.31 -5.22 6.42
C PHE A 14 -6.77 -5.11 5.97
N THR A 15 -7.63 -4.64 6.86
CA THR A 15 -9.05 -4.51 6.56
C THR A 15 -9.29 -3.53 5.41
N LEU A 16 -8.58 -2.40 5.43
CA LEU A 16 -8.71 -1.42 4.36
C LEU A 16 -8.24 -1.97 3.03
N ALA A 17 -7.12 -2.70 3.05
CA ALA A 17 -6.60 -3.25 1.81
C ALA A 17 -7.57 -4.23 1.19
N GLU A 18 -8.17 -5.08 2.01
CA GLU A 18 -9.16 -6.02 1.48
C GLU A 18 -10.42 -5.30 1.03
N TYR A 19 -10.83 -4.29 1.77
CA TYR A 19 -12.02 -3.53 1.41
C TYR A 19 -11.88 -2.93 0.00
N PHE A 20 -10.78 -2.24 -0.24
CA PHE A 20 -10.59 -1.60 -1.53
C PHE A 20 -10.36 -2.63 -2.64
N GLY A 21 -9.69 -3.73 -2.32
CA GLY A 21 -9.48 -4.78 -3.30
C GLY A 21 -10.78 -5.44 -3.72
N LYS A 22 -11.67 -5.66 -2.77
CA LYS A 22 -12.97 -6.25 -3.08
C LYS A 22 -13.81 -5.34 -3.98
N LYS A 23 -13.52 -4.06 -3.95
CA LYS A 23 -14.23 -3.11 -4.79
C LYS A 23 -13.65 -3.01 -6.19
N GLY A 24 -12.66 -3.81 -6.49
CA GLY A 24 -12.08 -3.83 -7.83
C GLY A 24 -10.87 -2.95 -8.02
N ASN A 25 -10.36 -2.36 -6.96
CA ASN A 25 -9.16 -1.56 -7.06
C ASN A 25 -7.92 -2.46 -7.03
N ARG A 26 -6.84 -1.97 -7.61
CA ARG A 26 -5.56 -2.64 -7.54
C ARG A 26 -4.85 -2.12 -6.31
N VAL A 27 -4.70 -2.98 -5.30
CA VAL A 27 -4.20 -2.56 -4.01
C VAL A 27 -2.89 -3.25 -3.70
N TYR A 28 -1.93 -2.47 -3.25
CA TYR A 28 -0.63 -2.96 -2.82
C TYR A 28 -0.43 -2.59 -1.36
N GLY A 29 -0.04 -3.58 -0.57
CA GLY A 29 0.24 -3.35 0.84
C GLY A 29 1.73 -3.36 1.09
N LEU A 30 2.22 -2.39 1.82
CA LEU A 30 3.62 -2.34 2.22
C LEU A 30 3.72 -2.66 3.70
N SER A 31 4.37 -3.76 4.02
CA SER A 31 4.60 -4.17 5.40
C SER A 31 5.79 -5.10 5.42
N ARG A 32 6.38 -5.27 6.60
CA ARG A 32 7.52 -6.16 6.71
C ARG A 32 7.11 -7.61 6.54
N LYS A 33 5.94 -7.97 7.01
CA LYS A 33 5.43 -9.32 6.85
C LYS A 33 4.79 -9.48 5.49
N ASN A 34 5.08 -10.59 4.87
CA ASN A 34 4.43 -10.92 3.61
C ASN A 34 3.09 -11.58 3.93
N VAL A 35 2.03 -10.80 3.82
CA VAL A 35 0.68 -11.26 4.09
C VAL A 35 0.04 -11.65 2.79
N GLU A 36 -0.59 -12.81 2.77
CA GLU A 36 -1.26 -13.28 1.57
C GLU A 36 -2.73 -12.94 1.60
N SER A 37 -3.22 -12.43 0.49
CA SER A 37 -4.63 -12.12 0.34
C SER A 37 -4.96 -12.17 -1.15
N GLN A 38 -6.17 -12.60 -1.45
CA GLN A 38 -6.59 -12.60 -2.84
C GLN A 38 -7.05 -11.21 -3.29
N TYR A 39 -7.12 -10.26 -2.37
CA TYR A 39 -7.64 -8.94 -2.67
C TYR A 39 -6.57 -7.87 -2.81
N PHE A 40 -5.36 -8.13 -2.32
CA PHE A 40 -4.28 -7.16 -2.48
C PHE A 40 -2.95 -7.90 -2.47
N LYS A 41 -1.95 -7.24 -3.02
CA LYS A 41 -0.62 -7.80 -3.11
C LYS A 41 0.29 -7.11 -2.11
N THR A 42 1.06 -7.90 -1.36
CA THR A 42 2.01 -7.37 -0.40
C THR A 42 3.39 -7.27 -1.04
N ILE A 43 4.04 -6.15 -0.80
CA ILE A 43 5.46 -6.01 -1.10
C ILE A 43 6.15 -5.84 0.24
N PRO A 44 6.95 -6.83 0.66
CA PRO A 44 7.63 -6.74 1.95
C PRO A 44 8.53 -5.51 1.98
N THR A 45 8.28 -4.64 2.94
CA THR A 45 8.92 -3.34 2.98
C THR A 45 9.02 -2.88 4.42
N ASP A 46 10.20 -2.42 4.81
CA ASP A 46 10.37 -1.73 6.07
C ASP A 46 10.02 -0.27 5.81
N ILE A 47 8.85 0.15 6.26
CA ILE A 47 8.36 1.49 5.95
C ILE A 47 9.11 2.59 6.67
N THR A 48 9.98 2.25 7.61
CA THR A 48 10.84 3.25 8.22
C THR A 48 12.11 3.48 7.41
N ASP A 49 12.32 2.68 6.38
CA ASP A 49 13.49 2.81 5.51
C ASP A 49 13.05 3.42 4.19
N ASN A 50 13.40 4.67 3.99
CA ASN A 50 12.98 5.40 2.80
C ASN A 50 13.41 4.73 1.50
N LEU A 51 14.59 4.12 1.50
CA LEU A 51 15.05 3.46 0.28
C LEU A 51 14.20 2.26 -0.06
N GLN A 52 13.76 1.50 0.95
CA GLN A 52 12.89 0.39 0.70
C GLN A 52 11.52 0.85 0.21
N VAL A 53 11.02 1.93 0.77
CA VAL A 53 9.72 2.46 0.34
C VAL A 53 9.82 2.91 -1.11
N GLN A 54 10.89 3.62 -1.46
CA GLN A 54 11.05 4.06 -2.83
C GLN A 54 11.20 2.89 -3.80
N ALA A 55 11.90 1.86 -3.38
CA ALA A 55 12.05 0.67 -4.21
C ALA A 55 10.70 -0.02 -4.43
N ALA A 56 9.89 -0.09 -3.38
CA ALA A 56 8.57 -0.70 -3.50
C ALA A 56 7.68 0.09 -4.46
N ILE A 57 7.70 1.40 -4.34
CA ILE A 57 6.91 2.25 -5.23
C ILE A 57 7.37 2.10 -6.67
N SER A 58 8.69 2.07 -6.89
CA SER A 58 9.23 1.87 -8.22
C SER A 58 8.78 0.54 -8.80
N GLU A 59 8.77 -0.49 -7.97
CA GLU A 59 8.35 -1.81 -8.40
C GLU A 59 6.89 -1.79 -8.85
N ILE A 60 6.05 -1.12 -8.07
CA ILE A 60 4.64 -1.00 -8.41
C ILE A 60 4.47 -0.27 -9.73
N LEU A 61 5.21 0.81 -9.92
CA LEU A 61 5.08 1.61 -11.13
C LEU A 61 5.58 0.91 -12.38
N LYS A 62 6.30 -0.20 -12.24
CA LYS A 62 6.66 -0.98 -13.42
C LYS A 62 5.43 -1.65 -14.02
N THR A 63 4.45 -1.95 -13.22
CA THR A 63 3.23 -2.63 -13.66
C THR A 63 2.07 -1.65 -13.83
N GLU A 64 1.95 -0.73 -12.88
CA GLU A 64 0.86 0.24 -12.90
C GLU A 64 1.35 1.51 -13.55
N THR A 65 0.46 2.17 -14.27
CA THR A 65 0.86 3.41 -14.92
C THR A 65 0.96 4.57 -13.95
N ARG A 66 0.23 4.46 -12.83
CA ARG A 66 0.25 5.53 -11.84
C ARG A 66 -0.30 5.00 -10.53
N ILE A 67 -0.08 5.78 -9.49
CA ILE A 67 -0.63 5.50 -8.17
C ILE A 67 -1.63 6.60 -7.86
N ASP A 68 -2.87 6.20 -7.61
CA ASP A 68 -3.95 7.16 -7.41
C ASP A 68 -4.09 7.58 -5.96
N LEU A 69 -3.73 6.71 -5.03
CA LEU A 69 -3.97 6.99 -3.63
C LEU A 69 -2.92 6.29 -2.78
N LEU A 70 -2.41 7.01 -1.81
CA LEU A 70 -1.49 6.44 -0.82
C LEU A 70 -2.10 6.65 0.55
N ILE A 71 -2.36 5.55 1.24
CA ILE A 71 -2.88 5.61 2.60
C ILE A 71 -1.77 5.21 3.55
N ASN A 72 -1.31 6.17 4.34
CA ASN A 72 -0.23 5.93 5.29
C ASN A 72 -0.83 5.55 6.64
N ASN A 73 -1.04 4.26 6.81
CA ASN A 73 -1.65 3.73 8.02
C ASN A 73 -0.61 3.30 9.05
N ALA A 74 0.60 3.04 8.60
CA ALA A 74 1.60 2.45 9.48
C ALA A 74 2.13 3.46 10.48
N GLY A 75 2.31 2.99 11.68
CA GLY A 75 3.06 3.73 12.68
C GLY A 75 2.30 4.79 13.42
N MET A 76 1.31 5.38 12.84
CA MET A 76 0.68 6.53 13.45
C MET A 76 -0.74 6.30 13.88
N GLY A 77 -1.33 5.25 13.42
CA GLY A 77 -2.75 5.08 13.63
C GLY A 77 -3.55 6.19 12.99
N MET A 78 -2.89 7.02 12.25
CA MET A 78 -3.52 8.13 11.60
C MET A 78 -3.66 7.81 10.15
N VAL A 79 -4.83 7.99 9.63
CA VAL A 79 -5.06 7.71 8.23
C VAL A 79 -5.07 9.01 7.47
N GLY A 80 -4.07 9.18 6.65
CA GLY A 80 -4.06 10.30 5.74
C GLY A 80 -4.11 9.76 4.34
N ALA A 81 -5.06 10.22 3.59
CA ALA A 81 -5.14 9.84 2.19
C ALA A 81 -4.47 10.92 1.39
N VAL A 82 -3.45 10.55 0.67
CA VAL A 82 -2.69 11.50 -0.12
C VAL A 82 -2.74 11.04 -1.55
N GLU A 83 -3.19 11.93 -2.40
CA GLU A 83 -3.14 11.62 -3.82
C GLU A 83 -1.73 11.65 -4.29
N ASP A 84 -1.37 10.66 -5.02
CA ASP A 84 -0.05 10.61 -5.57
C ASP A 84 -0.06 11.28 -6.91
N SER A 85 -0.24 12.46 -6.92
CA SER A 85 -0.10 13.10 -8.19
C SER A 85 1.21 13.76 -8.22
N THR A 86 1.68 13.56 -8.01
CA THR A 86 2.58 14.06 -8.10
C THR A 86 3.11 14.90 -8.00
N LYS A 87 2.85 15.02 -7.64
CA LYS A 87 3.12 15.78 -7.50
C LYS A 87 3.85 15.92 -7.49
#